data_6ae022986e41b21555f7a090ecb03e34
#
_entry.id   6ae022986e41b21555f7a090ecb03e34
#
_cell.length_a   1.000
_cell.length_b   1.000
_cell.length_c   1.000
_cell.angle_alpha   90.00
_cell.angle_beta   90.00
_cell.angle_gamma   90.00
#
_symmetry.space_group_name_H-M   'P 1'
#
loop_
_entity.id
_entity.type
_entity.pdbx_description
1 polymer ?
#
loop_
_entity_poly.entity_id
_entity_poly.type
_entity_poly.pdbx_seq_one_letter_code
_entity_poly.pdbx_strand_id
1 'polypeptide(L)'
;MSNIKNLYEIINTQKEALKSFNPEVFEIPEYITSNLKHKPFNWQIEALENFLFYENPKSKLQKKPTHLMFNLATGTGKTLLMASTILYYYNKGYKHFIFFVNQNNIVDKTENNFIDSTHNKYLYKEKIVMHNDETVEIKKVDTFSDNPQGVEIKFTTIQKLYNDIHIERENQTTLDDLISKNIVMLADEAHHLNANTSNQKLEEKELIETELKDNASQADIEKKGWEHTVIELILNKNGSKEENKNVLLEFTATIPENDNVAKKYEDKIIYKFGLKEFLEAGYTKEINLISSTLGKKERILQALVFNWYRHKIALKNNIANFKPVILFRSKTIEESETDYEDFLNIVEKISIEDFNFFKTISDKISQSKSIYEQGKSRTEQVIDFIKDNNIHYGEIVEFIKSNFAEKNLIITNSKDNKTQKEKTS
;
A
#
# COMPACT_ATOMS: atom_id res chain seq x y z
N MET A 1 -30.69 6.50 -17.30
CA MET A 1 -29.50 6.79 -16.49
C MET A 1 -28.31 6.64 -17.40
N SER A 2 -27.59 7.71 -17.75
CA SER A 2 -26.36 7.65 -18.53
C SER A 2 -25.35 6.85 -17.71
N ASN A 3 -24.85 5.74 -18.24
CA ASN A 3 -23.70 5.03 -17.68
C ASN A 3 -22.51 6.00 -17.70
N ILE A 4 -22.28 6.70 -16.60
CA ILE A 4 -21.07 7.50 -16.43
C ILE A 4 -19.95 6.48 -16.29
N LYS A 5 -19.07 6.42 -17.27
CA LYS A 5 -17.91 5.51 -17.25
C LYS A 5 -16.80 6.15 -16.42
N ASN A 6 -16.18 5.38 -15.55
CA ASN A 6 -15.00 5.82 -14.82
C ASN A 6 -13.85 6.19 -15.79
N LEU A 7 -12.96 7.08 -15.37
CA LEU A 7 -11.86 7.55 -16.22
C LEU A 7 -11.03 6.39 -16.81
N TYR A 8 -10.69 5.39 -16.01
CA TYR A 8 -9.90 4.23 -16.50
C TYR A 8 -10.65 3.41 -17.57
N GLU A 9 -11.99 3.33 -17.49
CA GLU A 9 -12.81 2.63 -18.48
C GLU A 9 -12.85 3.42 -19.80
N ILE A 10 -12.93 4.75 -19.71
CA ILE A 10 -12.85 5.63 -20.88
C ILE A 10 -11.50 5.46 -21.57
N ILE A 11 -10.41 5.52 -20.80
CA ILE A 11 -9.05 5.36 -21.30
C ILE A 11 -8.89 3.99 -21.98
N ASN A 12 -9.30 2.91 -21.32
CA ASN A 12 -9.17 1.56 -21.87
C ASN A 12 -9.96 1.40 -23.17
N THR A 13 -11.18 1.94 -23.22
CA THR A 13 -12.00 1.91 -24.44
C THR A 13 -11.34 2.69 -25.59
N GLN A 14 -10.80 3.88 -25.32
CA GLN A 14 -10.12 4.70 -26.32
C GLN A 14 -8.78 4.08 -26.76
N LYS A 15 -8.06 3.49 -25.80
CA LYS A 15 -6.77 2.82 -26.02
C LYS A 15 -6.92 1.64 -26.97
N GLU A 16 -7.93 0.78 -26.76
CA GLU A 16 -8.22 -0.35 -27.65
C GLU A 16 -8.52 0.13 -29.08
N ALA A 17 -9.32 1.18 -29.21
CA ALA A 17 -9.66 1.75 -30.51
C ALA A 17 -8.45 2.39 -31.23
N LEU A 18 -7.55 3.06 -30.50
CA LEU A 18 -6.44 3.81 -31.08
C LEU A 18 -5.16 2.97 -31.25
N LYS A 19 -4.98 1.92 -30.46
CA LYS A 19 -3.74 1.11 -30.47
C LYS A 19 -3.41 0.54 -31.84
N SER A 20 -4.46 0.25 -32.64
CA SER A 20 -4.32 -0.26 -34.03
C SER A 20 -3.94 0.82 -35.05
N PHE A 21 -4.21 2.09 -34.76
CA PHE A 21 -4.03 3.20 -35.71
C PHE A 21 -2.88 4.12 -35.33
N ASN A 22 -2.56 4.24 -34.06
CA ASN A 22 -1.52 5.16 -33.58
C ASN A 22 -0.87 4.62 -32.28
N PRO A 23 -0.04 3.58 -32.37
CA PRO A 23 0.61 2.96 -31.22
C PRO A 23 1.54 3.91 -30.46
N GLU A 24 2.16 4.88 -31.14
CA GLU A 24 3.12 5.84 -30.57
C GLU A 24 2.54 6.66 -29.39
N VAL A 25 1.21 6.82 -29.34
CA VAL A 25 0.54 7.56 -28.26
C VAL A 25 0.68 6.86 -26.90
N PHE A 26 1.02 5.57 -26.90
CA PHE A 26 1.13 4.72 -25.71
C PHE A 26 2.56 4.29 -25.42
N GLU A 27 3.52 4.65 -26.28
CA GLU A 27 4.91 4.28 -26.05
C GLU A 27 5.49 4.99 -24.82
N ILE A 28 6.04 4.19 -23.94
CA ILE A 28 6.74 4.74 -22.76
C ILE A 28 8.07 5.30 -23.26
N PRO A 29 8.32 6.60 -23.07
CA PRO A 29 9.57 7.23 -23.51
C PRO A 29 10.80 6.51 -22.96
N GLU A 30 11.80 6.32 -23.81
CA GLU A 30 13.03 5.62 -23.45
C GLU A 30 13.72 6.23 -22.24
N TYR A 31 13.71 7.57 -22.10
CA TYR A 31 14.29 8.26 -20.94
C TYR A 31 13.65 7.86 -19.60
N ILE A 32 12.45 7.26 -19.59
CA ILE A 32 11.87 6.68 -18.38
C ILE A 32 12.44 5.29 -18.13
N THR A 33 12.30 4.38 -19.10
CA THR A 33 12.68 2.97 -18.92
C THR A 33 14.17 2.76 -18.80
N SER A 34 14.97 3.53 -19.54
CA SER A 34 16.44 3.46 -19.51
C SER A 34 17.04 3.91 -18.17
N ASN A 35 16.36 4.78 -17.43
CA ASN A 35 16.83 5.30 -16.15
C ASN A 35 16.32 4.51 -14.94
N LEU A 36 15.42 3.57 -15.11
CA LEU A 36 14.97 2.70 -14.02
C LEU A 36 15.95 1.54 -13.81
N LYS A 37 16.23 1.22 -12.54
CA LYS A 37 17.07 0.06 -12.17
C LYS A 37 16.40 -1.27 -12.49
N HIS A 38 15.09 -1.32 -12.37
CA HIS A 38 14.29 -2.52 -12.56
C HIS A 38 13.38 -2.38 -13.77
N LYS A 39 13.27 -3.44 -14.56
CA LYS A 39 12.31 -3.50 -15.66
C LYS A 39 10.88 -3.49 -15.10
N PRO A 40 9.99 -2.61 -15.56
CA PRO A 40 8.60 -2.60 -15.14
C PRO A 40 7.88 -3.92 -15.50
N PHE A 41 6.98 -4.34 -14.62
CA PHE A 41 6.05 -5.44 -14.90
C PHE A 41 4.95 -5.00 -15.88
N ASN A 42 4.27 -5.95 -16.48
CA ASN A 42 3.23 -5.66 -17.48
C ASN A 42 2.15 -4.71 -16.96
N TRP A 43 1.66 -4.90 -15.75
CA TRP A 43 0.66 -3.99 -15.14
C TRP A 43 1.21 -2.58 -14.86
N GLN A 44 2.51 -2.46 -14.61
CA GLN A 44 3.14 -1.14 -14.46
C GLN A 44 3.30 -0.44 -15.81
N ILE A 45 3.60 -1.22 -16.86
CA ILE A 45 3.62 -0.73 -18.25
C ILE A 45 2.23 -0.22 -18.63
N GLU A 46 1.18 -1.00 -18.38
CA GLU A 46 -0.19 -0.60 -18.65
C GLU A 46 -0.61 0.67 -17.89
N ALA A 47 -0.21 0.77 -16.61
CA ALA A 47 -0.48 1.96 -15.80
C ALA A 47 0.23 3.20 -16.37
N LEU A 48 1.48 3.07 -16.82
CA LEU A 48 2.22 4.14 -17.47
C LEU A 48 1.63 4.51 -18.84
N GLU A 49 1.23 3.54 -19.65
CA GLU A 49 0.55 3.78 -20.92
C GLU A 49 -0.75 4.59 -20.71
N ASN A 50 -1.56 4.25 -19.71
CA ASN A 50 -2.77 4.98 -19.38
C ASN A 50 -2.46 6.41 -18.91
N PHE A 51 -1.43 6.56 -18.10
CA PHE A 51 -0.95 7.86 -17.63
C PHE A 51 -0.46 8.74 -18.79
N LEU A 52 0.37 8.21 -19.67
CA LEU A 52 0.89 8.92 -20.84
C LEU A 52 -0.22 9.30 -21.82
N PHE A 53 -1.20 8.42 -21.98
CA PHE A 53 -2.39 8.73 -22.78
C PHE A 53 -3.19 9.89 -22.19
N TYR A 54 -3.45 9.88 -20.88
CA TYR A 54 -4.12 10.99 -20.21
C TYR A 54 -3.35 12.31 -20.37
N GLU A 55 -2.04 12.28 -20.17
CA GLU A 55 -1.17 13.46 -20.28
C GLU A 55 -0.94 13.91 -21.73
N ASN A 56 -1.36 13.13 -22.72
CA ASN A 56 -1.26 13.52 -24.12
C ASN A 56 -2.36 14.54 -24.48
N PRO A 57 -2.00 15.75 -24.95
CA PRO A 57 -3.00 16.77 -25.31
C PRO A 57 -4.01 16.31 -26.35
N LYS A 58 -3.66 15.36 -27.19
CA LYS A 58 -4.57 14.81 -28.21
C LYS A 58 -5.71 13.96 -27.60
N SER A 59 -5.55 13.45 -26.39
CA SER A 59 -6.59 12.66 -25.72
C SER A 59 -7.79 13.52 -25.32
N LYS A 60 -7.59 14.81 -25.09
CA LYS A 60 -8.58 15.77 -24.57
C LYS A 60 -9.15 15.39 -23.18
N LEU A 61 -8.46 14.49 -22.45
CA LEU A 61 -8.88 14.03 -21.13
C LEU A 61 -8.23 14.85 -20.02
N GLN A 62 -7.10 15.48 -20.31
CA GLN A 62 -6.30 16.19 -19.32
C GLN A 62 -7.07 17.35 -18.67
N LYS A 63 -7.05 17.40 -17.36
CA LYS A 63 -7.58 18.50 -16.54
C LYS A 63 -6.43 19.18 -15.80
N LYS A 64 -6.54 20.47 -15.55
CA LYS A 64 -5.59 21.26 -14.75
C LYS A 64 -6.33 21.95 -13.60
N PRO A 65 -5.78 21.93 -12.39
CA PRO A 65 -4.62 21.12 -11.97
C PRO A 65 -4.86 19.62 -12.18
N THR A 66 -3.79 18.84 -12.37
CA THR A 66 -3.90 17.40 -12.58
C THR A 66 -4.10 16.69 -11.24
N HIS A 67 -5.15 15.88 -11.12
CA HIS A 67 -5.38 15.02 -9.97
C HIS A 67 -5.73 13.61 -10.44
N LEU A 68 -4.83 12.66 -10.24
CA LEU A 68 -4.98 11.28 -10.69
C LEU A 68 -4.74 10.28 -9.56
N MET A 69 -5.37 9.11 -9.67
CA MET A 69 -5.20 8.01 -8.74
C MET A 69 -4.82 6.71 -9.46
N PHE A 70 -3.80 6.06 -8.94
CA PHE A 70 -3.41 4.71 -9.27
C PHE A 70 -3.86 3.77 -8.17
N ASN A 71 -4.83 2.92 -8.46
CA ASN A 71 -5.33 1.91 -7.52
C ASN A 71 -4.65 0.57 -7.81
N LEU A 72 -3.61 0.25 -7.04
CA LEU A 72 -2.84 -0.99 -7.20
C LEU A 72 -2.65 -1.69 -5.86
N ALA A 73 -2.80 -3.00 -5.84
CA ALA A 73 -2.61 -3.83 -4.66
C ALA A 73 -1.22 -3.61 -4.00
N THR A 74 -1.11 -3.93 -2.72
CA THR A 74 0.16 -3.89 -2.00
C THR A 74 1.13 -4.92 -2.61
N GLY A 75 2.39 -4.53 -2.82
CA GLY A 75 3.41 -5.40 -3.42
C GLY A 75 3.51 -5.33 -4.94
N THR A 76 2.63 -4.59 -5.64
CA THR A 76 2.66 -4.42 -7.10
C THR A 76 3.75 -3.47 -7.60
N GLY A 77 4.51 -2.85 -6.70
CA GLY A 77 5.60 -1.94 -7.04
C GLY A 77 5.14 -0.51 -7.37
N LYS A 78 4.15 0.03 -6.66
CA LYS A 78 3.71 1.43 -6.76
C LYS A 78 4.85 2.43 -6.77
N THR A 79 5.87 2.20 -5.96
CA THR A 79 7.04 3.09 -5.85
C THR A 79 7.83 3.23 -7.16
N LEU A 80 7.88 2.18 -8.00
CA LEU A 80 8.50 2.25 -9.32
C LEU A 80 7.69 3.13 -10.29
N LEU A 81 6.36 3.10 -10.19
CA LEU A 81 5.50 4.01 -10.95
C LEU A 81 5.71 5.47 -10.52
N MET A 82 5.83 5.73 -9.22
CA MET A 82 6.16 7.05 -8.71
C MET A 82 7.51 7.54 -9.27
N ALA A 83 8.53 6.68 -9.26
CA ALA A 83 9.83 7.00 -9.85
C ALA A 83 9.72 7.34 -11.35
N SER A 84 8.91 6.59 -12.09
CA SER A 84 8.65 6.83 -13.51
C SER A 84 7.95 8.17 -13.76
N THR A 85 6.97 8.52 -12.92
CA THR A 85 6.25 9.81 -13.03
C THR A 85 7.14 11.00 -12.66
N ILE A 86 8.09 10.85 -11.74
CA ILE A 86 9.09 11.88 -11.45
C ILE A 86 9.92 12.18 -12.71
N LEU A 87 10.45 11.17 -13.39
CA LEU A 87 11.20 11.34 -14.63
C LEU A 87 10.35 12.01 -15.72
N TYR A 88 9.08 11.59 -15.85
CA TYR A 88 8.16 12.20 -16.81
C TYR A 88 7.94 13.69 -16.54
N TYR A 89 7.60 14.06 -15.31
CA TYR A 89 7.34 15.46 -14.97
C TYR A 89 8.62 16.32 -14.97
N TYR A 90 9.78 15.75 -14.62
CA TYR A 90 11.04 16.43 -14.80
C TYR A 90 11.27 16.80 -16.27
N ASN A 91 11.03 15.88 -17.19
CA ASN A 91 11.11 16.14 -18.63
C ASN A 91 10.09 17.20 -19.11
N LYS A 92 8.99 17.41 -18.36
CA LYS A 92 8.02 18.49 -18.59
C LYS A 92 8.40 19.82 -17.92
N GLY A 93 9.57 19.89 -17.28
CA GLY A 93 10.12 21.10 -16.65
C GLY A 93 9.77 21.25 -15.16
N TYR A 94 9.13 20.27 -14.53
CA TYR A 94 8.92 20.28 -13.09
C TYR A 94 10.20 19.89 -12.35
N LYS A 95 10.51 20.61 -11.31
CA LYS A 95 11.71 20.37 -10.50
C LYS A 95 11.41 20.16 -9.02
N HIS A 96 10.22 20.54 -8.57
CA HIS A 96 9.80 20.49 -7.17
C HIS A 96 8.77 19.38 -6.95
N PHE A 97 9.11 18.46 -6.06
CA PHE A 97 8.28 17.30 -5.76
C PHE A 97 8.03 17.18 -4.26
N ILE A 98 6.81 16.86 -3.85
CA ILE A 98 6.49 16.50 -2.47
C ILE A 98 6.06 15.04 -2.45
N PHE A 99 6.77 14.22 -1.69
CA PHE A 99 6.35 12.86 -1.39
C PHE A 99 5.82 12.79 0.03
N PHE A 100 4.59 12.33 0.20
CA PHE A 100 4.01 12.21 1.52
C PHE A 100 3.23 10.94 1.74
N VAL A 101 3.24 10.48 2.99
CA VAL A 101 2.54 9.31 3.51
C VAL A 101 1.97 9.62 4.89
N ASN A 102 1.23 8.67 5.44
CA ASN A 102 0.63 8.84 6.77
C ASN A 102 1.59 8.58 7.95
N GLN A 103 2.72 7.88 7.75
CA GLN A 103 3.61 7.43 8.85
C GLN A 103 5.08 7.73 8.56
N ASN A 104 5.80 8.24 9.58
CA ASN A 104 7.22 8.60 9.46
C ASN A 104 8.13 7.41 9.08
N ASN A 105 7.91 6.22 9.65
CA ASN A 105 8.71 5.04 9.34
C ASN A 105 8.61 4.59 7.87
N ILE A 106 7.55 4.97 7.17
CA ILE A 106 7.40 4.73 5.73
C ILE A 106 8.15 5.80 4.94
N VAL A 107 8.14 7.06 5.40
CA VAL A 107 8.92 8.15 4.79
C VAL A 107 10.38 7.75 4.68
N ASP A 108 11.02 7.39 5.81
CA ASP A 108 12.45 7.05 5.87
C ASP A 108 12.82 5.87 4.95
N LYS A 109 11.99 4.82 4.94
CA LYS A 109 12.21 3.65 4.08
C LYS A 109 12.07 3.98 2.60
N THR A 110 11.11 4.85 2.26
CA THR A 110 10.85 5.20 0.86
C THR A 110 11.88 6.20 0.35
N GLU A 111 12.31 7.14 1.17
CA GLU A 111 13.36 8.09 0.86
C GLU A 111 14.61 7.39 0.32
N ASN A 112 15.10 6.36 1.03
CA ASN A 112 16.29 5.62 0.60
C ASN A 112 16.13 4.97 -0.78
N ASN A 113 14.91 4.58 -1.16
CA ASN A 113 14.65 4.02 -2.48
C ASN A 113 14.83 5.05 -3.61
N PHE A 114 14.66 6.34 -3.32
CA PHE A 114 14.78 7.42 -4.32
C PHE A 114 16.14 8.12 -4.30
N ILE A 115 16.81 8.18 -3.16
CA ILE A 115 17.98 9.03 -2.93
C ILE A 115 19.28 8.24 -2.80
N ASP A 116 19.26 7.10 -2.12
CA ASP A 116 20.47 6.33 -1.82
C ASP A 116 20.77 5.30 -2.91
N SER A 117 21.70 5.63 -3.80
CA SER A 117 22.12 4.75 -4.90
C SER A 117 22.77 3.45 -4.42
N THR A 118 23.23 3.37 -3.16
CA THR A 118 23.82 2.18 -2.57
C THR A 118 22.75 1.25 -1.99
N HIS A 119 21.53 1.76 -1.78
CA HIS A 119 20.44 0.98 -1.24
C HIS A 119 20.00 -0.10 -2.22
N ASN A 120 19.74 -1.32 -1.70
CA ASN A 120 19.38 -2.47 -2.52
C ASN A 120 18.06 -2.29 -3.30
N LYS A 121 17.16 -1.45 -2.80
CA LYS A 121 15.86 -1.10 -3.42
C LYS A 121 15.89 0.26 -4.13
N TYR A 122 17.06 0.81 -4.40
CA TYR A 122 17.18 2.03 -5.18
C TYR A 122 16.50 1.87 -6.55
N LEU A 123 15.73 2.86 -6.96
CA LEU A 123 14.81 2.74 -8.09
C LEU A 123 15.42 3.13 -9.43
N TYR A 124 16.46 3.93 -9.42
CA TYR A 124 17.09 4.45 -10.63
C TYR A 124 18.41 3.76 -10.93
N LYS A 125 18.95 4.01 -12.10
CA LYS A 125 20.34 3.69 -12.42
C LYS A 125 21.28 4.66 -11.70
N GLU A 126 22.54 4.30 -11.61
CA GLU A 126 23.57 5.11 -10.94
C GLU A 126 23.67 6.53 -11.52
N LYS A 127 23.48 6.66 -12.83
CA LYS A 127 23.36 7.95 -13.53
C LYS A 127 22.00 8.02 -14.20
N ILE A 128 21.25 9.08 -13.91
CA ILE A 128 19.99 9.40 -14.58
C ILE A 128 20.35 10.32 -15.75
N VAL A 129 20.18 9.83 -16.97
CA VAL A 129 20.48 10.58 -18.19
C VAL A 129 19.18 10.88 -18.93
N MET A 130 18.86 12.15 -19.08
CA MET A 130 17.69 12.62 -19.82
C MET A 130 18.04 12.89 -21.29
N HIS A 131 17.13 13.51 -22.02
CA HIS A 131 17.39 13.93 -23.39
C HIS A 131 18.63 14.85 -23.46
N ASN A 132 19.40 14.75 -24.55
CA ASN A 132 20.60 15.52 -24.78
C ASN A 132 21.77 15.24 -23.82
N ASP A 133 21.85 14.01 -23.28
CA ASP A 133 22.92 13.58 -22.36
C ASP A 133 22.99 14.41 -21.06
N GLU A 134 21.93 15.12 -20.72
CA GLU A 134 21.80 15.82 -19.44
C GLU A 134 21.72 14.82 -18.29
N THR A 135 22.68 14.89 -17.37
CA THR A 135 22.68 14.11 -16.14
C THR A 135 21.87 14.83 -15.07
N VAL A 136 20.88 14.13 -14.50
CA VAL A 136 19.98 14.67 -13.49
C VAL A 136 20.27 14.05 -12.13
N GLU A 137 20.36 14.90 -11.12
CA GLU A 137 20.47 14.49 -9.73
C GLU A 137 19.12 14.66 -9.03
N ILE A 138 18.77 13.67 -8.20
CA ILE A 138 17.57 13.72 -7.34
C ILE A 138 18.05 13.97 -5.91
N LYS A 139 17.59 15.06 -5.32
CA LYS A 139 17.98 15.50 -3.96
C LYS A 139 16.80 15.55 -3.02
N LYS A 140 17.03 15.12 -1.79
CA LYS A 140 16.13 15.43 -0.69
C LYS A 140 16.37 16.88 -0.25
N VAL A 141 15.27 17.59 0.01
CA VAL A 141 15.29 18.94 0.55
C VAL A 141 14.23 19.10 1.65
N ASP A 142 14.50 19.97 2.61
CA ASP A 142 13.50 20.40 3.58
C ASP A 142 12.72 21.62 3.06
N THR A 143 13.38 22.50 2.27
CA THR A 143 12.80 23.67 1.64
C THR A 143 13.25 23.74 0.19
N PHE A 144 12.36 24.11 -0.73
CA PHE A 144 12.66 24.21 -2.16
C PHE A 144 13.51 25.43 -2.49
N SER A 145 14.46 25.23 -3.37
CA SER A 145 15.21 26.36 -3.98
C SER A 145 14.41 26.98 -5.13
N ASP A 146 14.72 28.23 -5.49
CA ASP A 146 14.04 28.90 -6.60
C ASP A 146 14.50 28.39 -7.96
N ASN A 147 15.76 27.99 -8.10
CA ASN A 147 16.35 27.54 -9.36
C ASN A 147 17.14 26.24 -9.19
N PRO A 148 16.48 25.11 -8.92
CA PRO A 148 17.16 23.85 -8.74
C PRO A 148 17.79 23.35 -10.05
N GLN A 149 18.98 22.75 -9.97
CA GLN A 149 19.68 22.19 -11.12
C GLN A 149 19.17 20.78 -11.48
N GLY A 150 18.49 20.10 -10.57
CA GLY A 150 17.92 18.75 -10.75
C GLY A 150 16.53 18.64 -10.15
N VAL A 151 16.22 17.47 -9.67
CA VAL A 151 14.96 17.17 -8.98
C VAL A 151 15.13 17.39 -7.48
N GLU A 152 14.29 18.22 -6.88
CA GLU A 152 14.18 18.39 -5.44
C GLU A 152 12.94 17.68 -4.93
N ILE A 153 13.10 16.78 -3.96
CA ILE A 153 11.98 16.07 -3.32
C ILE A 153 11.96 16.38 -1.83
N LYS A 154 10.83 16.91 -1.36
CA LYS A 154 10.52 17.04 0.06
C LYS A 154 9.79 15.76 0.49
N PHE A 155 10.43 14.95 1.34
CA PHE A 155 9.82 13.78 1.94
C PHE A 155 9.19 14.16 3.29
N THR A 156 7.90 13.89 3.47
CA THR A 156 7.18 14.34 4.65
C THR A 156 6.00 13.41 4.98
N THR A 157 5.41 13.61 6.15
CA THR A 157 4.08 13.08 6.43
C THR A 157 3.04 14.16 6.18
N ILE A 158 1.79 13.74 5.97
CA ILE A 158 0.71 14.69 5.75
C ILE A 158 0.49 15.62 6.96
N GLN A 159 0.63 15.08 8.17
CA GLN A 159 0.53 15.85 9.40
C GLN A 159 1.67 16.89 9.52
N LYS A 160 2.90 16.50 9.16
CA LYS A 160 4.04 17.43 9.17
C LYS A 160 3.83 18.54 8.14
N LEU A 161 3.38 18.18 6.93
CA LEU A 161 3.07 19.16 5.87
C LEU A 161 1.99 20.15 6.31
N TYR A 162 0.93 19.65 6.93
CA TYR A 162 -0.12 20.50 7.51
C TYR A 162 0.45 21.47 8.55
N ASN A 163 1.25 20.97 9.48
CA ASN A 163 1.86 21.80 10.53
C ASN A 163 2.85 22.83 9.94
N ASP A 164 3.68 22.44 8.97
CA ASP A 164 4.64 23.33 8.30
C ASP A 164 3.93 24.53 7.64
N ILE A 165 2.72 24.34 7.12
CA ILE A 165 1.95 25.37 6.42
C ILE A 165 1.16 26.27 7.39
N HIS A 166 0.67 25.72 8.52
CA HIS A 166 -0.22 26.45 9.43
C HIS A 166 0.48 27.00 10.66
N ILE A 167 1.70 26.57 10.95
CA ILE A 167 2.48 27.01 12.11
C ILE A 167 3.76 27.67 11.61
N GLU A 168 3.82 29.00 11.64
CA GLU A 168 5.00 29.76 11.26
C GLU A 168 6.18 29.41 12.17
N ARG A 169 7.27 28.93 11.60
CA ARG A 169 8.55 28.69 12.26
C ARG A 169 9.68 29.12 11.35
N GLU A 170 10.78 29.56 11.92
CA GLU A 170 11.99 29.91 11.16
C GLU A 170 12.52 28.68 10.39
N ASN A 171 12.95 28.91 9.13
CA ASN A 171 13.52 27.91 8.23
C ASN A 171 12.57 26.75 7.82
N GLN A 172 11.27 27.01 7.78
CA GLN A 172 10.30 26.05 7.25
C GLN A 172 9.69 26.50 5.92
N THR A 173 9.19 25.54 5.16
CA THR A 173 8.43 25.79 3.91
C THR A 173 7.14 26.50 4.26
N THR A 174 6.91 27.68 3.71
CA THR A 174 5.68 28.43 3.86
C THR A 174 4.65 28.09 2.78
N LEU A 175 3.40 28.45 2.99
CA LEU A 175 2.37 28.29 1.95
C LEU A 175 2.72 29.12 0.70
N ASP A 176 3.22 30.34 0.88
CA ASP A 176 3.60 31.24 -0.22
C ASP A 176 4.73 30.65 -1.06
N ASP A 177 5.72 29.99 -0.43
CA ASP A 177 6.78 29.26 -1.15
C ASP A 177 6.20 28.17 -2.04
N LEU A 178 5.18 27.46 -1.58
CA LEU A 178 4.54 26.39 -2.33
C LEU A 178 3.65 26.91 -3.47
N ILE A 179 2.88 27.97 -3.20
CA ILE A 179 1.98 28.59 -4.20
C ILE A 179 2.78 29.19 -5.36
N SER A 180 3.95 29.76 -5.09
CA SER A 180 4.83 30.36 -6.11
C SER A 180 5.42 29.35 -7.11
N LYS A 181 5.40 28.06 -6.78
CA LYS A 181 6.08 27.01 -7.57
C LYS A 181 5.06 26.09 -8.28
N ASN A 182 5.53 25.40 -9.34
CA ASN A 182 4.81 24.28 -9.92
C ASN A 182 5.27 22.99 -9.24
N ILE A 183 4.37 22.34 -8.55
CA ILE A 183 4.68 21.21 -7.67
C ILE A 183 3.99 19.94 -8.17
N VAL A 184 4.74 18.83 -8.14
CA VAL A 184 4.18 17.49 -8.29
C VAL A 184 4.13 16.83 -6.91
N MET A 185 2.95 16.49 -6.47
CA MET A 185 2.70 15.79 -5.22
C MET A 185 2.49 14.30 -5.49
N LEU A 186 3.18 13.47 -4.73
CA LEU A 186 3.08 12.00 -4.76
C LEU A 186 2.59 11.52 -3.40
N ALA A 187 1.35 11.04 -3.34
CA ALA A 187 0.74 10.53 -2.13
C ALA A 187 0.74 8.99 -2.14
N ASP A 188 1.51 8.36 -1.25
CA ASP A 188 1.42 6.92 -1.03
C ASP A 188 0.42 6.61 0.08
N GLU A 189 -0.28 5.47 -0.05
CA GLU A 189 -1.39 5.07 0.83
C GLU A 189 -2.47 6.18 0.96
N ALA A 190 -2.84 6.78 -0.17
CA ALA A 190 -3.71 7.96 -0.26
C ALA A 190 -5.11 7.76 0.34
N HIS A 191 -5.54 6.51 0.63
CA HIS A 191 -6.80 6.26 1.32
C HIS A 191 -6.86 6.89 2.73
N HIS A 192 -5.73 7.23 3.31
CA HIS A 192 -5.66 7.97 4.58
C HIS A 192 -5.99 9.47 4.43
N LEU A 193 -5.96 10.01 3.20
CA LEU A 193 -6.39 11.37 2.90
C LEU A 193 -7.91 11.55 2.91
N ASN A 194 -8.66 10.46 2.82
CA ASN A 194 -10.11 10.53 2.81
C ASN A 194 -10.64 10.68 4.24
N ALA A 195 -11.14 11.85 4.56
CA ALA A 195 -11.97 12.03 5.73
C ALA A 195 -13.22 11.13 5.61
N ASN A 196 -13.68 10.55 6.71
CA ASN A 196 -14.94 9.82 6.74
C ASN A 196 -16.05 10.79 6.32
N THR A 197 -16.50 10.69 5.08
CA THR A 197 -17.62 11.44 4.58
C THR A 197 -18.91 10.83 5.13
N SER A 198 -19.20 11.06 6.40
CA SER A 198 -20.52 10.89 6.94
C SER A 198 -21.46 11.92 6.26
N ASN A 199 -22.62 11.48 5.84
CA ASN A 199 -23.66 12.12 5.04
C ASN A 199 -24.08 13.56 5.44
N GLN A 200 -23.21 14.55 5.34
CA GLN A 200 -23.64 15.94 5.48
C GLN A 200 -22.94 16.83 4.44
N LYS A 201 -23.77 17.32 3.50
CA LYS A 201 -23.48 18.50 2.69
C LYS A 201 -23.54 19.70 3.61
N LEU A 202 -22.39 20.26 3.94
CA LEU A 202 -22.33 21.54 4.61
C LEU A 202 -21.36 22.45 3.84
N GLU A 203 -21.72 23.70 3.68
CA GLU A 203 -20.99 24.72 2.95
C GLU A 203 -19.60 24.94 3.59
N GLU A 204 -18.54 24.70 2.82
CA GLU A 204 -17.21 24.31 3.29
C GLU A 204 -16.42 25.37 4.09
N LYS A 205 -16.81 26.62 4.11
CA LYS A 205 -16.06 27.69 4.78
C LYS A 205 -16.48 28.00 6.21
N GLU A 206 -17.72 27.79 6.57
CA GLU A 206 -18.23 28.07 7.94
C GLU A 206 -18.06 26.86 8.88
N LEU A 207 -17.78 25.68 8.32
CA LEU A 207 -17.72 24.42 9.06
C LEU A 207 -16.46 24.21 9.87
N ILE A 208 -15.31 24.70 9.40
CA ILE A 208 -14.02 24.54 10.13
C ILE A 208 -14.07 25.29 11.46
N GLU A 209 -14.82 26.39 11.55
CA GLU A 209 -14.94 27.19 12.78
C GLU A 209 -16.10 26.78 13.69
N THR A 210 -17.17 26.17 13.14
CA THR A 210 -18.41 25.90 13.91
C THR A 210 -18.50 24.44 14.39
N GLU A 211 -17.95 23.45 13.66
CA GLU A 211 -17.97 22.04 14.06
C GLU A 211 -16.92 21.63 15.11
N LEU A 212 -16.08 22.54 15.52
CA LEU A 212 -15.21 22.39 16.70
C LEU A 212 -15.96 22.16 18.01
N LYS A 213 -17.30 22.26 18.00
CA LYS A 213 -18.10 22.28 19.24
C LYS A 213 -18.94 21.04 19.51
N ASP A 214 -19.32 20.23 18.53
CA ASP A 214 -20.23 19.11 18.79
C ASP A 214 -19.88 17.83 18.00
N ASN A 215 -19.32 16.82 18.69
CA ASN A 215 -19.31 15.38 18.36
C ASN A 215 -18.47 14.83 17.19
N ALA A 216 -17.63 15.57 16.49
CA ALA A 216 -16.63 14.99 15.61
C ALA A 216 -15.39 14.52 16.40
N SER A 217 -14.84 13.35 16.11
CA SER A 217 -13.60 12.94 16.75
C SER A 217 -12.45 13.86 16.29
N GLN A 218 -11.50 14.15 17.17
CA GLN A 218 -10.33 14.99 16.84
C GLN A 218 -9.58 14.46 15.60
N ALA A 219 -9.56 13.13 15.39
CA ALA A 219 -8.97 12.49 14.23
C ALA A 219 -9.71 12.80 12.91
N ASP A 220 -11.02 13.01 12.93
CA ASP A 220 -11.80 13.35 11.73
C ASP A 220 -11.60 14.84 11.34
N ILE A 221 -11.48 15.71 12.33
CA ILE A 221 -11.15 17.13 12.14
C ILE A 221 -9.77 17.29 11.53
N GLU A 222 -8.77 16.57 12.06
CA GLU A 222 -7.42 16.58 11.51
C GLU A 222 -7.37 16.08 10.06
N LYS A 223 -8.09 15.01 9.73
CA LYS A 223 -8.15 14.48 8.35
C LYS A 223 -8.80 15.43 7.37
N LYS A 224 -9.87 16.16 7.76
CA LYS A 224 -10.46 17.21 6.93
C LYS A 224 -9.48 18.34 6.69
N GLY A 225 -8.74 18.76 7.71
CA GLY A 225 -7.69 19.77 7.59
C GLY A 225 -6.56 19.33 6.65
N TRP A 226 -6.14 18.07 6.69
CA TRP A 226 -5.12 17.55 5.80
C TRP A 226 -5.59 17.50 4.34
N GLU A 227 -6.80 17.04 4.08
CA GLU A 227 -7.38 17.03 2.74
C GLU A 227 -7.48 18.44 2.18
N HIS A 228 -7.98 19.40 2.96
CA HIS A 228 -8.06 20.81 2.58
C HIS A 228 -6.66 21.37 2.25
N THR A 229 -5.66 21.10 3.07
CA THR A 229 -4.28 21.56 2.83
C THR A 229 -3.73 21.05 1.50
N VAL A 230 -3.88 19.78 1.21
CA VAL A 230 -3.35 19.18 -0.03
C VAL A 230 -4.14 19.66 -1.25
N ILE A 231 -5.47 19.62 -1.19
CA ILE A 231 -6.33 19.89 -2.35
C ILE A 231 -6.50 21.39 -2.56
N GLU A 232 -6.92 22.15 -1.53
CA GLU A 232 -7.27 23.55 -1.71
C GLU A 232 -6.04 24.45 -1.64
N LEU A 233 -5.19 24.29 -0.63
CA LEU A 233 -4.06 25.20 -0.45
C LEU A 233 -2.94 24.93 -1.45
N ILE A 234 -2.56 23.67 -1.67
CA ILE A 234 -1.43 23.35 -2.54
C ILE A 234 -1.90 23.06 -3.97
N LEU A 235 -2.73 22.03 -4.19
CA LEU A 235 -3.12 21.63 -5.54
C LEU A 235 -3.85 22.76 -6.27
N ASN A 236 -4.84 23.38 -5.64
CA ASN A 236 -5.61 24.50 -6.19
C ASN A 236 -4.95 25.88 -5.98
N LYS A 237 -3.72 25.91 -5.42
CA LYS A 237 -2.98 27.17 -5.14
C LYS A 237 -3.82 28.19 -4.37
N ASN A 238 -4.60 27.75 -3.39
CA ASN A 238 -5.49 28.59 -2.59
C ASN A 238 -6.43 29.48 -3.44
N GLY A 239 -6.90 28.95 -4.56
CA GLY A 239 -7.77 29.68 -5.50
C GLY A 239 -7.08 30.79 -6.31
N SER A 240 -5.75 30.78 -6.41
CA SER A 240 -5.01 31.73 -7.25
C SER A 240 -5.53 31.72 -8.69
N LYS A 241 -5.60 32.92 -9.31
CA LYS A 241 -5.98 33.09 -10.72
C LYS A 241 -4.86 32.80 -11.70
N GLU A 242 -3.64 32.56 -11.23
CA GLU A 242 -2.51 32.17 -12.08
C GLU A 242 -2.74 30.82 -12.74
N GLU A 243 -2.07 30.58 -13.87
CA GLU A 243 -2.13 29.29 -14.56
C GLU A 243 -1.63 28.18 -13.61
N ASN A 244 -2.55 27.36 -13.16
CA ASN A 244 -2.25 26.30 -12.21
C ASN A 244 -1.80 25.03 -12.92
N LYS A 245 -0.52 24.70 -12.76
CA LYS A 245 0.11 23.48 -13.32
C LYS A 245 0.39 22.42 -12.27
N ASN A 246 -0.05 22.60 -11.02
CA ASN A 246 0.20 21.62 -9.96
C ASN A 246 -0.41 20.25 -10.29
N VAL A 247 0.22 19.23 -9.75
CA VAL A 247 -0.12 17.82 -9.98
C VAL A 247 -0.22 17.11 -8.65
N LEU A 248 -1.27 16.31 -8.49
CA LEU A 248 -1.41 15.34 -7.40
C LEU A 248 -1.58 13.95 -8.02
N LEU A 249 -0.67 13.04 -7.71
CA LEU A 249 -0.74 11.63 -8.04
C LEU A 249 -0.92 10.83 -6.75
N GLU A 250 -2.05 10.21 -6.61
CA GLU A 250 -2.39 9.35 -5.48
C GLU A 250 -2.15 7.87 -5.82
N PHE A 251 -1.53 7.16 -4.90
CA PHE A 251 -1.28 5.72 -5.01
C PHE A 251 -1.90 5.02 -3.81
N THR A 252 -2.76 4.05 -4.05
CA THR A 252 -3.42 3.31 -2.97
C THR A 252 -3.73 1.88 -3.36
N ALA A 253 -3.70 0.98 -2.38
CA ALA A 253 -4.16 -0.39 -2.56
C ALA A 253 -5.68 -0.53 -2.38
N THR A 254 -6.28 0.32 -1.56
CA THR A 254 -7.68 0.24 -1.17
C THR A 254 -8.39 1.56 -1.40
N ILE A 255 -9.58 1.49 -1.95
CA ILE A 255 -10.51 2.61 -2.01
C ILE A 255 -11.66 2.25 -1.07
N PRO A 256 -12.01 3.10 -0.09
CA PRO A 256 -13.14 2.84 0.79
C PRO A 256 -14.43 2.61 -0.02
N GLU A 257 -15.19 1.58 0.34
CA GLU A 257 -16.49 1.27 -0.27
C GLU A 257 -17.57 2.24 0.27
N ASN A 258 -17.53 3.47 -0.21
CA ASN A 258 -18.50 4.51 0.12
C ASN A 258 -18.86 5.26 -1.16
N ASP A 259 -20.16 5.45 -1.42
CA ASP A 259 -20.66 6.10 -2.64
C ASP A 259 -20.08 7.51 -2.85
N ASN A 260 -19.83 8.26 -1.79
CA ASN A 260 -19.24 9.60 -1.87
C ASN A 260 -17.76 9.53 -2.29
N VAL A 261 -17.02 8.56 -1.78
CA VAL A 261 -15.62 8.32 -2.17
C VAL A 261 -15.56 7.82 -3.61
N ALA A 262 -16.45 6.92 -3.99
CA ALA A 262 -16.55 6.43 -5.37
C ALA A 262 -16.78 7.59 -6.37
N LYS A 263 -17.72 8.49 -6.08
CA LYS A 263 -17.99 9.69 -6.89
C LYS A 263 -16.80 10.66 -6.93
N LYS A 264 -16.11 10.85 -5.80
CA LYS A 264 -14.93 11.71 -5.71
C LYS A 264 -13.81 11.27 -6.66
N TYR A 265 -13.64 9.96 -6.83
CA TYR A 265 -12.55 9.38 -7.62
C TYR A 265 -12.97 8.86 -8.99
N GLU A 266 -14.24 8.98 -9.38
CA GLU A 266 -14.78 8.50 -10.64
C GLU A 266 -14.00 9.03 -11.86
N ASP A 267 -13.64 10.30 -11.83
CA ASP A 267 -12.89 11.02 -12.87
C ASP A 267 -11.38 11.10 -12.61
N LYS A 268 -10.84 10.37 -11.62
CA LYS A 268 -9.44 10.44 -11.20
C LYS A 268 -8.70 9.12 -11.28
N ILE A 269 -9.40 8.00 -11.12
CA ILE A 269 -8.76 6.67 -11.20
C ILE A 269 -8.34 6.42 -12.65
N ILE A 270 -7.01 6.41 -12.85
CA ILE A 270 -6.43 6.24 -14.19
C ILE A 270 -6.10 4.77 -14.50
N TYR A 271 -5.86 3.99 -13.47
CA TYR A 271 -5.52 2.57 -13.58
C TYR A 271 -5.97 1.80 -12.33
N LYS A 272 -6.47 0.59 -12.53
CA LYS A 272 -6.92 -0.30 -11.47
C LYS A 272 -6.33 -1.69 -11.66
N PHE A 273 -5.58 -2.16 -10.64
CA PHE A 273 -5.00 -3.49 -10.58
C PHE A 273 -5.06 -3.97 -9.14
N GLY A 274 -6.16 -4.60 -8.80
CA GLY A 274 -6.46 -5.02 -7.44
C GLY A 274 -5.78 -6.32 -7.04
N LEU A 275 -6.14 -6.82 -5.85
CA LEU A 275 -5.59 -8.06 -5.32
C LEU A 275 -5.95 -9.27 -6.18
N LYS A 276 -7.14 -9.28 -6.78
CA LYS A 276 -7.60 -10.37 -7.66
C LYS A 276 -6.69 -10.51 -8.88
N GLU A 277 -6.50 -9.43 -9.61
CA GLU A 277 -5.66 -9.38 -10.80
C GLU A 277 -4.21 -9.72 -10.46
N PHE A 278 -3.72 -9.28 -9.30
CA PHE A 278 -2.36 -9.56 -8.84
C PHE A 278 -2.16 -11.04 -8.48
N LEU A 279 -3.18 -11.70 -7.90
CA LEU A 279 -3.21 -13.14 -7.66
C LEU A 279 -3.22 -13.93 -8.97
N GLU A 280 -4.08 -13.54 -9.92
CA GLU A 280 -4.18 -14.17 -11.24
C GLU A 280 -2.88 -14.04 -12.05
N ALA A 281 -2.15 -12.95 -11.87
CA ALA A 281 -0.83 -12.76 -12.47
C ALA A 281 0.27 -13.67 -11.87
N GLY A 282 0.00 -14.36 -10.75
CA GLY A 282 0.91 -15.34 -10.14
C GLY A 282 2.10 -14.76 -9.37
N TYR A 283 2.13 -13.44 -9.10
CA TYR A 283 3.25 -12.77 -8.45
C TYR A 283 3.08 -12.57 -6.94
N THR A 284 1.92 -12.90 -6.40
CA THR A 284 1.67 -12.83 -4.96
C THR A 284 1.32 -14.19 -4.39
N LYS A 285 1.34 -14.27 -3.06
CA LYS A 285 0.96 -15.50 -2.36
C LYS A 285 -0.56 -15.68 -2.42
N GLU A 286 -0.99 -16.91 -2.58
CA GLU A 286 -2.39 -17.27 -2.44
C GLU A 286 -2.89 -16.94 -1.03
N ILE A 287 -4.08 -16.35 -0.94
CA ILE A 287 -4.77 -16.04 0.31
C ILE A 287 -5.88 -17.07 0.48
N ASN A 288 -5.76 -17.88 1.54
CA ASN A 288 -6.78 -18.84 1.91
C ASN A 288 -7.54 -18.31 3.13
N LEU A 289 -8.81 -18.00 2.97
CA LEU A 289 -9.70 -17.63 4.05
C LEU A 289 -10.34 -18.89 4.64
N ILE A 290 -10.14 -19.11 5.94
CA ILE A 290 -10.74 -20.23 6.66
C ILE A 290 -11.70 -19.68 7.70
N SER A 291 -12.99 -19.83 7.46
CA SER A 291 -14.01 -19.58 8.46
C SER A 291 -14.17 -20.84 9.33
N SER A 292 -14.18 -20.68 10.64
CA SER A 292 -14.25 -21.77 11.57
C SER A 292 -15.21 -21.48 12.72
N THR A 293 -16.09 -22.42 13.02
CA THR A 293 -16.97 -22.42 14.21
C THR A 293 -16.32 -23.05 15.44
N LEU A 294 -15.05 -23.43 15.35
CA LEU A 294 -14.27 -24.05 16.40
C LEU A 294 -14.06 -23.10 17.60
N GLY A 295 -13.88 -23.66 18.78
CA GLY A 295 -13.49 -22.93 19.98
C GLY A 295 -12.09 -22.29 19.86
N LYS A 296 -11.73 -21.40 20.81
CA LYS A 296 -10.44 -20.69 20.81
C LYS A 296 -9.25 -21.68 20.75
N LYS A 297 -9.23 -22.68 21.62
CA LYS A 297 -8.15 -23.69 21.68
C LYS A 297 -8.03 -24.47 20.37
N GLU A 298 -9.13 -24.94 19.82
CA GLU A 298 -9.15 -25.73 18.58
C GLU A 298 -8.68 -24.91 17.37
N ARG A 299 -9.03 -23.61 17.29
CA ARG A 299 -8.52 -22.71 16.24
C ARG A 299 -7.01 -22.48 16.34
N ILE A 300 -6.48 -22.36 17.56
CA ILE A 300 -5.04 -22.28 17.80
C ILE A 300 -4.36 -23.56 17.32
N LEU A 301 -4.88 -24.72 17.71
CA LEU A 301 -4.35 -26.01 17.29
C LEU A 301 -4.40 -26.19 15.76
N GLN A 302 -5.48 -25.75 15.12
CA GLN A 302 -5.60 -25.76 13.66
C GLN A 302 -4.49 -24.91 13.00
N ALA A 303 -4.24 -23.70 13.51
CA ALA A 303 -3.19 -22.84 13.00
C ALA A 303 -1.78 -23.46 13.18
N LEU A 304 -1.52 -24.11 14.33
CA LEU A 304 -0.26 -24.81 14.60
C LEU A 304 -0.05 -26.01 13.66
N VAL A 305 -1.11 -26.77 13.38
CA VAL A 305 -1.05 -27.89 12.41
C VAL A 305 -0.80 -27.38 10.99
N PHE A 306 -1.42 -26.26 10.59
CA PHE A 306 -1.14 -25.65 9.29
C PHE A 306 0.30 -25.16 9.18
N ASN A 307 0.88 -24.59 10.25
CA ASN A 307 2.27 -24.20 10.30
C ASN A 307 3.20 -25.40 10.10
N TRP A 308 2.96 -26.48 10.85
CA TRP A 308 3.67 -27.75 10.68
C TRP A 308 3.56 -28.29 9.25
N TYR A 309 2.36 -28.32 8.69
CA TYR A 309 2.11 -28.79 7.32
C TYR A 309 2.90 -27.97 6.29
N ARG A 310 2.86 -26.64 6.40
CA ARG A 310 3.60 -25.76 5.50
C ARG A 310 5.11 -25.98 5.59
N HIS A 311 5.62 -26.22 6.80
CA HIS A 311 7.04 -26.59 7.00
C HIS A 311 7.36 -27.91 6.30
N LYS A 312 6.54 -28.93 6.45
CA LYS A 312 6.72 -30.25 5.79
C LYS A 312 6.65 -30.15 4.27
N ILE A 313 5.72 -29.40 3.73
CA ILE A 313 5.61 -29.18 2.27
C ILE A 313 6.87 -28.45 1.75
N ALA A 314 7.39 -27.48 2.47
CA ALA A 314 8.62 -26.78 2.09
C ALA A 314 9.80 -27.74 2.03
N LEU A 315 9.96 -28.58 3.04
CA LEU A 315 11.01 -29.62 3.04
C LEU A 315 10.86 -30.60 1.88
N LYS A 316 9.63 -31.06 1.60
CA LYS A 316 9.34 -31.95 0.48
C LYS A 316 9.72 -31.34 -0.89
N ASN A 317 9.63 -30.02 -1.01
CA ASN A 317 9.99 -29.27 -2.22
C ASN A 317 11.43 -28.72 -2.17
N ASN A 318 12.30 -29.23 -1.29
CA ASN A 318 13.70 -28.81 -1.15
C ASN A 318 13.89 -27.30 -0.85
N ILE A 319 12.90 -26.68 -0.21
CA ILE A 319 12.99 -25.29 0.24
C ILE A 319 13.64 -25.29 1.64
N ALA A 320 14.94 -25.07 1.68
CA ALA A 320 15.67 -24.98 2.93
C ALA A 320 15.31 -23.70 3.71
N ASN A 321 15.43 -23.80 5.04
CA ASN A 321 15.26 -22.65 5.95
C ASN A 321 13.90 -21.93 5.90
N PHE A 322 12.87 -22.56 5.37
CA PHE A 322 11.52 -22.02 5.40
C PHE A 322 10.90 -22.16 6.80
N LYS A 323 10.63 -21.02 7.44
CA LYS A 323 9.98 -20.95 8.75
C LYS A 323 8.63 -20.23 8.60
N PRO A 324 7.51 -20.98 8.51
CA PRO A 324 6.20 -20.33 8.47
C PRO A 324 5.92 -19.65 9.81
N VAL A 325 5.35 -18.44 9.77
CA VAL A 325 5.04 -17.63 10.94
C VAL A 325 3.55 -17.62 11.16
N ILE A 326 3.11 -17.64 12.42
CA ILE A 326 1.72 -17.41 12.82
C ILE A 326 1.65 -16.06 13.55
N LEU A 327 0.67 -15.24 13.17
CA LEU A 327 0.32 -14.01 13.87
C LEU A 327 -1.05 -14.18 14.53
N PHE A 328 -1.08 -14.13 15.86
CA PHE A 328 -2.32 -14.01 16.63
C PHE A 328 -2.58 -12.53 16.95
N ARG A 329 -3.84 -12.10 16.79
CA ARG A 329 -4.23 -10.72 17.03
C ARG A 329 -5.32 -10.65 18.09
N SER A 330 -5.09 -9.91 19.15
CA SER A 330 -6.06 -9.58 20.20
C SER A 330 -6.64 -8.18 19.97
N LYS A 331 -7.77 -7.87 20.59
CA LYS A 331 -8.44 -6.57 20.44
C LYS A 331 -7.76 -5.48 21.25
N THR A 332 -7.28 -5.82 22.44
CA THR A 332 -6.61 -4.89 23.36
C THR A 332 -5.25 -5.42 23.77
N ILE A 333 -4.42 -4.55 24.38
CA ILE A 333 -3.10 -4.92 24.92
C ILE A 333 -3.25 -5.90 26.07
N GLU A 334 -4.20 -5.66 26.95
CA GLU A 334 -4.49 -6.53 28.11
C GLU A 334 -4.93 -7.92 27.68
N GLU A 335 -5.85 -8.01 26.70
CA GLU A 335 -6.22 -9.30 26.09
C GLU A 335 -5.01 -9.99 25.45
N SER A 336 -4.09 -9.25 24.84
CA SER A 336 -2.89 -9.82 24.21
C SER A 336 -1.97 -10.49 25.22
N GLU A 337 -1.80 -9.94 26.41
CA GLU A 337 -1.01 -10.53 27.48
C GLU A 337 -1.67 -11.83 28.01
N THR A 338 -2.97 -11.79 28.26
CA THR A 338 -3.73 -12.96 28.66
C THR A 338 -3.71 -14.07 27.60
N ASP A 339 -3.92 -13.69 26.32
CA ASP A 339 -3.89 -14.62 25.19
C ASP A 339 -2.50 -15.27 25.01
N TYR A 340 -1.44 -14.54 25.33
CA TYR A 340 -0.07 -15.07 25.27
C TYR A 340 0.16 -16.14 26.35
N GLU A 341 -0.25 -15.88 27.59
CA GLU A 341 -0.15 -16.87 28.68
C GLU A 341 -1.00 -18.11 28.40
N ASP A 342 -2.23 -17.93 27.91
CA ASP A 342 -3.11 -19.01 27.47
C ASP A 342 -2.42 -19.85 26.38
N PHE A 343 -1.77 -19.18 25.40
CA PHE A 343 -1.07 -19.88 24.32
C PHE A 343 0.09 -20.72 24.86
N LEU A 344 0.91 -20.18 25.76
CA LEU A 344 2.00 -20.93 26.40
C LEU A 344 1.48 -22.16 27.14
N ASN A 345 0.42 -22.02 27.90
CA ASN A 345 -0.25 -23.12 28.60
C ASN A 345 -0.76 -24.21 27.62
N ILE A 346 -1.32 -23.82 26.48
CA ILE A 346 -1.75 -24.74 25.43
C ILE A 346 -0.57 -25.53 24.88
N VAL A 347 0.54 -24.85 24.54
CA VAL A 347 1.72 -25.47 23.95
C VAL A 347 2.40 -26.43 24.95
N GLU A 348 2.48 -26.06 26.22
CA GLU A 348 3.07 -26.89 27.27
C GLU A 348 2.27 -28.19 27.49
N LYS A 349 0.94 -28.07 27.57
CA LYS A 349 0.01 -29.16 27.90
C LYS A 349 -0.48 -29.96 26.70
N ILE A 350 -0.10 -29.57 25.48
CA ILE A 350 -0.57 -30.22 24.26
C ILE A 350 -0.24 -31.71 24.24
N SER A 351 -1.24 -32.51 23.89
CA SER A 351 -1.14 -33.97 23.80
C SER A 351 -1.76 -34.49 22.48
N ILE A 352 -1.62 -35.78 22.23
CA ILE A 352 -2.19 -36.43 21.03
C ILE A 352 -3.72 -36.35 21.03
N GLU A 353 -4.35 -36.45 22.20
CA GLU A 353 -5.80 -36.40 22.38
C GLU A 353 -6.38 -35.05 21.93
N ASP A 354 -5.65 -33.98 22.05
CA ASP A 354 -6.05 -32.63 21.61
C ASP A 354 -6.32 -32.55 20.10
N PHE A 355 -5.84 -33.49 19.29
CA PHE A 355 -6.08 -33.55 17.85
C PHE A 355 -7.26 -34.43 17.44
N ASN A 356 -8.02 -35.03 18.39
CA ASN A 356 -9.21 -35.84 18.08
C ASN A 356 -10.24 -35.06 17.27
N PHE A 357 -10.36 -33.74 17.48
CA PHE A 357 -11.25 -32.89 16.69
C PHE A 357 -10.93 -32.89 15.20
N PHE A 358 -9.66 -33.05 14.80
CA PHE A 358 -9.27 -33.14 13.40
C PHE A 358 -9.86 -34.39 12.71
N LYS A 359 -10.12 -35.46 13.47
CA LYS A 359 -10.73 -36.67 12.93
C LYS A 359 -12.23 -36.47 12.64
N THR A 360 -12.90 -35.59 13.40
CA THR A 360 -14.35 -35.28 13.27
C THR A 360 -14.63 -34.08 12.38
N ILE A 361 -13.60 -33.26 12.07
CA ILE A 361 -13.71 -32.06 11.27
C ILE A 361 -13.95 -32.33 9.80
N SER A 362 -13.47 -33.44 9.25
CA SER A 362 -13.66 -33.78 7.84
C SER A 362 -15.14 -33.73 7.41
N ASP A 363 -16.04 -34.02 8.33
CA ASP A 363 -17.48 -34.03 8.06
C ASP A 363 -18.14 -32.65 8.19
N LYS A 364 -17.48 -31.69 8.90
CA LYS A 364 -18.02 -30.35 9.17
C LYS A 364 -17.42 -29.23 8.33
N ILE A 365 -16.25 -29.44 7.74
CA ILE A 365 -15.47 -28.39 7.04
C ILE A 365 -15.72 -28.38 5.53
N SER A 366 -16.68 -29.09 5.01
CA SER A 366 -17.07 -29.02 3.59
C SER A 366 -17.40 -27.60 3.09
N GLN A 367 -17.37 -26.60 3.97
CA GLN A 367 -17.72 -25.20 3.68
C GLN A 367 -16.53 -24.23 3.61
N SER A 368 -15.32 -24.59 4.01
CA SER A 368 -14.15 -23.70 3.91
C SER A 368 -13.38 -23.97 2.62
N LYS A 369 -13.91 -23.50 1.50
CA LYS A 369 -13.21 -23.53 0.21
C LYS A 369 -12.30 -22.30 0.11
N SER A 370 -11.11 -22.48 -0.49
CA SER A 370 -10.34 -21.35 -0.98
C SER A 370 -11.19 -20.57 -1.98
N ILE A 371 -11.11 -19.24 -1.94
CA ILE A 371 -11.86 -18.36 -2.87
C ILE A 371 -11.47 -18.65 -4.33
N TYR A 372 -10.29 -19.24 -4.56
CA TYR A 372 -9.69 -19.44 -5.88
C TYR A 372 -9.50 -20.91 -6.28
N GLU A 373 -9.75 -21.88 -5.39
CA GLU A 373 -9.60 -23.29 -5.68
C GLU A 373 -10.95 -23.98 -5.79
N GLN A 374 -11.20 -24.61 -6.92
CA GLN A 374 -12.23 -25.63 -7.07
C GLN A 374 -11.62 -26.95 -6.56
N GLY A 375 -12.01 -27.45 -5.38
CA GLY A 375 -11.48 -28.68 -4.87
C GLY A 375 -11.58 -28.86 -3.35
N LYS A 376 -10.69 -29.69 -2.80
CA LYS A 376 -10.61 -29.97 -1.35
C LYS A 376 -10.22 -28.72 -0.57
N SER A 377 -10.85 -28.48 0.57
CA SER A 377 -10.45 -27.43 1.49
C SER A 377 -9.02 -27.65 2.01
N ARG A 378 -8.37 -26.58 2.47
CA ARG A 378 -7.00 -26.68 3.03
C ARG A 378 -6.94 -27.63 4.22
N THR A 379 -7.96 -27.70 5.02
CA THR A 379 -8.02 -28.64 6.15
C THR A 379 -8.09 -30.10 5.66
N GLU A 380 -8.89 -30.38 4.63
CA GLU A 380 -8.93 -31.70 4.00
C GLU A 380 -7.57 -32.09 3.41
N GLN A 381 -6.89 -31.16 2.73
CA GLN A 381 -5.55 -31.39 2.19
C GLN A 381 -4.54 -31.75 3.29
N VAL A 382 -4.60 -31.09 4.45
CA VAL A 382 -3.75 -31.40 5.60
C VAL A 382 -4.06 -32.77 6.18
N ILE A 383 -5.35 -33.11 6.34
CA ILE A 383 -5.79 -34.42 6.84
C ILE A 383 -5.34 -35.53 5.88
N ASP A 384 -5.52 -35.36 4.59
CA ASP A 384 -5.08 -36.31 3.59
C ASP A 384 -3.55 -36.48 3.62
N PHE A 385 -2.81 -35.35 3.71
CA PHE A 385 -1.36 -35.41 3.84
C PHE A 385 -0.90 -36.21 5.05
N ILE A 386 -1.54 -36.05 6.19
CA ILE A 386 -1.26 -36.81 7.42
C ILE A 386 -1.54 -38.31 7.18
N LYS A 387 -2.65 -38.65 6.57
CA LYS A 387 -3.05 -40.03 6.27
C LYS A 387 -2.12 -40.67 5.24
N ASP A 388 -1.91 -40.03 4.11
CA ASP A 388 -1.13 -40.57 2.98
C ASP A 388 0.34 -40.79 3.32
N ASN A 389 0.90 -40.00 4.24
CA ASN A 389 2.26 -40.14 4.71
C ASN A 389 2.39 -40.92 6.04
N ASN A 390 1.31 -41.54 6.54
CA ASN A 390 1.26 -42.28 7.81
C ASN A 390 1.85 -41.51 9.01
N ILE A 391 1.56 -40.21 9.09
CA ILE A 391 2.13 -39.33 10.13
C ILE A 391 1.40 -39.54 11.44
N HIS A 392 2.17 -39.82 12.48
CA HIS A 392 1.64 -39.95 13.85
C HIS A 392 1.51 -38.57 14.49
N TYR A 393 0.39 -38.29 15.14
CA TYR A 393 0.14 -37.00 15.79
C TYR A 393 1.19 -36.62 16.85
N GLY A 394 1.88 -37.60 17.42
CA GLY A 394 3.02 -37.36 18.30
C GLY A 394 4.14 -36.54 17.66
N GLU A 395 4.43 -36.74 16.36
CA GLU A 395 5.39 -35.94 15.62
C GLU A 395 4.96 -34.46 15.54
N ILE A 396 3.66 -34.23 15.37
CA ILE A 396 3.11 -32.88 15.34
C ILE A 396 3.23 -32.21 16.72
N VAL A 397 2.93 -32.97 17.79
CA VAL A 397 3.11 -32.50 19.18
C VAL A 397 4.56 -32.12 19.47
N GLU A 398 5.52 -32.95 19.10
CA GLU A 398 6.95 -32.66 19.27
C GLU A 398 7.38 -31.43 18.50
N PHE A 399 6.94 -31.31 17.24
CA PHE A 399 7.21 -30.12 16.43
C PHE A 399 6.65 -28.86 17.09
N ILE A 400 5.42 -28.90 17.59
CA ILE A 400 4.79 -27.74 18.22
C ILE A 400 5.56 -27.34 19.49
N LYS A 401 5.85 -28.30 20.37
CA LYS A 401 6.60 -28.02 21.61
C LYS A 401 8.00 -27.45 21.34
N SER A 402 8.67 -27.91 20.30
CA SER A 402 10.03 -27.43 19.97
C SER A 402 10.03 -26.06 19.27
N ASN A 403 9.05 -25.79 18.39
CA ASN A 403 9.06 -24.58 17.57
C ASN A 403 8.29 -23.42 18.17
N PHE A 404 7.36 -23.67 19.10
CA PHE A 404 6.54 -22.66 19.75
C PHE A 404 6.81 -22.54 21.25
N ALA A 405 8.00 -22.92 21.71
CA ALA A 405 8.47 -22.62 23.05
C ALA A 405 8.59 -21.11 23.26
N GLU A 406 8.50 -20.64 24.49
CA GLU A 406 8.54 -19.21 24.86
C GLU A 406 9.65 -18.41 24.18
N LYS A 407 10.87 -18.97 24.09
CA LYS A 407 12.02 -18.36 23.41
C LYS A 407 11.81 -18.03 21.91
N ASN A 408 10.80 -18.63 21.28
CA ASN A 408 10.50 -18.47 19.85
C ASN A 408 9.27 -17.56 19.65
N LEU A 409 8.71 -16.98 20.71
CA LEU A 409 7.53 -16.14 20.68
C LEU A 409 7.88 -14.68 20.96
N ILE A 410 7.14 -13.77 20.30
CA ILE A 410 7.30 -12.33 20.47
C ILE A 410 5.91 -11.72 20.67
N ILE A 411 5.74 -10.94 21.73
CA ILE A 411 4.62 -10.03 21.87
C ILE A 411 4.99 -8.67 21.29
N THR A 412 4.12 -8.10 20.45
CA THR A 412 4.31 -6.75 19.90
C THR A 412 3.18 -5.86 20.37
N ASN A 413 3.36 -5.21 21.52
CA ASN A 413 2.43 -4.22 22.05
C ASN A 413 2.99 -2.81 21.88
N SER A 414 2.14 -1.83 21.55
CA SER A 414 2.57 -0.45 21.26
C SER A 414 3.21 0.29 22.43
N LYS A 415 3.09 -0.20 23.65
CA LYS A 415 3.64 0.43 24.86
C LYS A 415 5.08 0.01 25.20
N ASP A 416 5.59 -1.11 24.66
CA ASP A 416 6.88 -1.69 25.09
C ASP A 416 7.94 -1.71 23.97
N ASN A 417 8.22 -0.55 23.38
CA ASN A 417 9.36 -0.43 22.45
C ASN A 417 10.75 -0.59 23.11
N LYS A 418 10.84 -0.68 24.45
CA LYS A 418 12.11 -0.86 25.17
C LYS A 418 12.50 -2.32 25.44
N THR A 419 11.54 -3.20 25.61
CA THR A 419 11.79 -4.61 25.97
C THR A 419 12.18 -5.49 24.79
N GLN A 420 11.90 -5.06 23.54
CA GLN A 420 12.24 -5.83 22.34
C GLN A 420 13.73 -5.79 21.97
N LYS A 421 14.47 -4.74 22.33
CA LYS A 421 15.90 -4.64 22.01
C LYS A 421 16.79 -5.52 22.86
N GLU A 422 16.35 -5.94 24.04
CA GLU A 422 17.13 -6.76 24.97
C GLU A 422 16.97 -8.27 24.74
N LYS A 423 15.92 -8.73 24.02
CA LYS A 423 15.68 -10.15 23.73
C LYS A 423 16.24 -10.62 22.38
N THR A 424 16.79 -9.73 21.56
CA THR A 424 17.37 -10.02 20.24
C THR A 424 18.89 -9.82 20.16
N SER A 425 19.55 -9.57 21.27
CA SER A 425 21.03 -9.52 21.39
C SER A 425 21.62 -10.87 21.84
#